data_a429576c0f85eaa8bef4c4eff59e2501
#
_entry.id   a429576c0f85eaa8bef4c4eff59e2501
#
_cell.length_a   1.000
_cell.length_b   1.000
_cell.length_c   1.000
_cell.angle_alpha   90.00
_cell.angle_beta   90.00
_cell.angle_gamma   90.00
#
_symmetry.space_group_name_H-M   'P 1'
#
loop_
_entity.id
_entity.type
_entity.pdbx_description
1 polymer ?
#
loop_
_entity_poly.entity_id
_entity_poly.type
_entity_poly.pdbx_seq_one_letter_code
_entity_poly.pdbx_strand_id
1 'polypeptide(L)'
;SLETASRLETAAGVLEYLQEILSRELPSAVGQDTATLYDQAANTVCRSCTRWETCWNREAEETCQLLSAAAPRLLDQRYIAPEDLPPAFLDRCRRPEAFLESINGALSGLRLRRQCRARLQEGRMALGNQYRFLARYLQDTAQSLTEPEPRARYRVELGIASAGRFGLLASGDRGAHFPGPGLRYYVLLCDGMGTGPGAAQESESALRILTGLLQAGMPASEALGTCLLYTSPSPRDA
;
A
#
# COMPACT_ATOMS: atom_id res chain seq x y z
N SER A 1 -26.46 17.58 19.95
CA SER A 1 -27.05 16.96 21.15
C SER A 1 -26.14 15.87 21.68
N LEU A 2 -26.07 15.66 22.99
CA LEU A 2 -25.22 14.69 23.69
C LEU A 2 -25.40 13.26 23.16
N GLU A 3 -26.61 12.85 22.83
CA GLU A 3 -26.89 11.53 22.26
C GLU A 3 -26.24 11.35 20.88
N THR A 4 -26.26 12.37 20.05
CA THR A 4 -25.62 12.34 18.72
C THR A 4 -24.08 12.25 18.86
N ALA A 5 -23.50 13.02 19.78
CA ALA A 5 -22.07 12.95 20.06
C ALA A 5 -21.66 11.54 20.52
N SER A 6 -22.38 10.94 21.46
CA SER A 6 -22.12 9.58 21.92
C SER A 6 -22.21 8.52 20.81
N ARG A 7 -23.15 8.66 19.89
CA ARG A 7 -23.26 7.77 18.72
C ARG A 7 -22.07 7.91 17.78
N LEU A 8 -21.58 9.14 17.56
CA LEU A 8 -20.40 9.39 16.73
C LEU A 8 -19.13 8.81 17.36
N GLU A 9 -18.95 8.99 18.67
CA GLU A 9 -17.84 8.39 19.42
C GLU A 9 -17.85 6.85 19.33
N THR A 10 -19.03 6.23 19.47
CA THR A 10 -19.18 4.78 19.32
C THR A 10 -18.80 4.32 17.91
N ALA A 11 -19.25 5.02 16.87
CA ALA A 11 -18.91 4.73 15.48
C ALA A 11 -17.40 4.88 15.22
N ALA A 12 -16.79 5.93 15.78
CA ALA A 12 -15.35 6.15 15.71
C ALA A 12 -14.56 4.98 16.32
N GLY A 13 -14.96 4.50 17.49
CA GLY A 13 -14.34 3.35 18.14
C GLY A 13 -14.39 2.07 17.28
N VAL A 14 -15.48 1.85 16.56
CA VAL A 14 -15.58 0.72 15.61
C VAL A 14 -14.58 0.87 14.46
N LEU A 15 -14.45 2.09 13.92
CA LEU A 15 -13.50 2.34 12.82
C LEU A 15 -12.05 2.21 13.28
N GLU A 16 -11.71 2.62 14.51
CA GLU A 16 -10.39 2.41 15.09
C GLU A 16 -10.07 0.91 15.23
N TYR A 17 -11.03 0.12 15.70
CA TYR A 17 -10.88 -1.33 15.79
C TYR A 17 -10.67 -1.97 14.41
N LEU A 18 -11.43 -1.55 13.40
CA LEU A 18 -11.24 -2.03 12.02
C LEU A 18 -9.86 -1.64 11.47
N GLN A 19 -9.40 -0.42 11.75
CA GLN A 19 -8.07 0.03 11.37
C GLN A 19 -6.98 -0.83 12.02
N GLU A 20 -7.12 -1.18 13.29
CA GLU A 20 -6.16 -2.05 13.98
C GLU A 20 -6.09 -3.45 13.31
N ILE A 21 -7.23 -4.05 13.00
CA ILE A 21 -7.29 -5.35 12.29
C ILE A 21 -6.62 -5.26 10.93
N LEU A 22 -6.87 -4.20 10.17
CA LEU A 22 -6.30 -4.02 8.82
C LEU A 22 -4.80 -3.72 8.85
N SER A 23 -4.30 -3.10 9.92
CA SER A 23 -2.87 -2.78 10.09
C SER A 23 -2.04 -3.98 10.54
N ARG A 24 -2.65 -5.07 10.96
CA ARG A 24 -1.93 -6.30 11.32
C ARG A 24 -1.28 -6.90 10.10
N GLU A 25 -0.03 -7.28 10.24
CA GLU A 25 0.69 -7.97 9.18
C GLU A 25 0.04 -9.32 8.84
N LEU A 26 -0.01 -9.64 7.56
CA LEU A 26 -0.40 -10.97 7.12
C LEU A 26 0.67 -11.97 7.56
N PRO A 27 0.27 -13.17 8.01
CA PRO A 27 1.23 -14.19 8.46
C PRO A 27 2.31 -14.43 7.41
N SER A 28 3.57 -14.50 7.87
CA SER A 28 4.69 -14.83 7.00
C SER A 28 4.50 -16.24 6.42
N ALA A 29 4.62 -16.39 5.11
CA ALA A 29 4.53 -17.67 4.43
C ALA A 29 5.90 -18.21 4.00
N VAL A 30 7.01 -17.63 4.48
CA VAL A 30 8.37 -18.01 4.02
C VAL A 30 8.63 -19.49 4.20
N GLY A 31 8.27 -20.07 5.34
CA GLY A 31 8.42 -21.52 5.58
C GLY A 31 7.55 -22.38 4.65
N GLN A 32 6.31 -21.96 4.42
CA GLN A 32 5.40 -22.62 3.45
C GLN A 32 5.90 -22.48 2.02
N ASP A 33 6.43 -21.32 1.63
CA ASP A 33 6.97 -21.07 0.30
C ASP A 33 8.18 -21.98 0.03
N THR A 34 9.05 -22.17 1.02
CA THR A 34 10.21 -23.07 0.93
C THR A 34 9.77 -24.52 0.74
N ALA A 35 8.87 -25.01 1.57
CA ALA A 35 8.33 -26.37 1.43
C ALA A 35 7.67 -26.55 0.06
N THR A 36 6.81 -25.62 -0.36
CA THR A 36 6.13 -25.69 -1.67
C THR A 36 7.10 -25.71 -2.85
N LEU A 37 8.24 -24.99 -2.75
CA LEU A 37 9.25 -24.95 -3.81
C LEU A 37 9.76 -26.36 -4.15
N TYR A 38 10.05 -27.16 -3.13
CA TYR A 38 10.64 -28.48 -3.30
C TYR A 38 9.63 -29.62 -3.37
N ASP A 39 8.47 -29.49 -2.71
CA ASP A 39 7.42 -30.51 -2.69
C ASP A 39 6.96 -30.88 -4.10
N GLN A 40 6.78 -29.91 -4.98
CA GLN A 40 6.37 -30.15 -6.35
C GLN A 40 7.46 -30.99 -7.09
N ALA A 41 8.73 -30.61 -6.98
CA ALA A 41 9.82 -31.34 -7.61
C ALA A 41 10.01 -32.73 -7.00
N ALA A 42 9.90 -32.87 -5.68
CA ALA A 42 9.95 -34.14 -4.99
C ALA A 42 8.84 -35.09 -5.50
N ASN A 43 7.62 -34.61 -5.63
CA ASN A 43 6.48 -35.40 -6.05
C ASN A 43 6.47 -35.73 -7.57
N THR A 44 6.88 -34.79 -8.42
CA THR A 44 6.79 -34.97 -9.89
C THR A 44 8.04 -35.62 -10.48
N VAL A 45 9.22 -35.31 -9.96
CA VAL A 45 10.51 -35.78 -10.51
C VAL A 45 11.14 -36.85 -9.66
N CYS A 46 11.30 -36.62 -8.35
CA CYS A 46 12.04 -37.48 -7.48
C CYS A 46 11.31 -38.80 -7.18
N ARG A 47 9.98 -38.79 -7.09
CA ARG A 47 9.17 -39.99 -6.77
C ARG A 47 9.35 -41.12 -7.78
N SER A 48 9.65 -40.82 -9.04
CA SER A 48 9.96 -41.77 -10.10
C SER A 48 11.47 -42.07 -10.27
N CYS A 49 12.29 -41.48 -9.40
CA CYS A 49 13.75 -41.64 -9.46
C CYS A 49 14.21 -42.91 -8.73
N THR A 50 15.19 -43.61 -9.27
CA THR A 50 15.80 -44.82 -8.66
C THR A 50 16.44 -44.55 -7.30
N ARG A 51 16.79 -43.28 -6.99
CA ARG A 51 17.38 -42.89 -5.70
C ARG A 51 16.34 -42.26 -4.75
N TRP A 52 15.06 -42.35 -5.04
CA TRP A 52 14.02 -41.81 -4.16
C TRP A 52 14.16 -42.28 -2.72
N GLU A 53 14.29 -43.61 -2.54
CA GLU A 53 14.38 -44.21 -1.21
C GLU A 53 15.62 -43.72 -0.43
N THR A 54 16.74 -43.49 -1.12
CA THR A 54 17.96 -42.96 -0.48
C THR A 54 17.76 -41.47 -0.10
N CYS A 55 17.35 -40.63 -1.07
CA CYS A 55 17.33 -39.19 -0.89
C CYS A 55 16.20 -38.70 0.04
N TRP A 56 15.03 -39.35 0.00
CA TRP A 56 13.82 -38.85 0.68
C TRP A 56 13.35 -39.69 1.87
N ASN A 57 13.94 -40.88 2.07
CA ASN A 57 13.68 -41.71 3.25
C ASN A 57 14.93 -41.88 4.11
N ARG A 58 16.03 -42.49 3.58
CA ARG A 58 17.22 -42.74 4.40
C ARG A 58 18.03 -41.51 4.75
N GLU A 59 18.20 -40.59 3.80
CA GLU A 59 18.99 -39.37 3.90
C GLU A 59 18.07 -38.12 3.81
N ALA A 60 16.79 -38.26 4.22
CA ALA A 60 15.78 -37.21 4.10
C ALA A 60 16.18 -35.95 4.85
N GLU A 61 16.68 -36.09 6.07
CA GLU A 61 17.09 -34.96 6.90
C GLU A 61 18.22 -34.16 6.25
N GLU A 62 19.27 -34.84 5.74
CA GLU A 62 20.39 -34.21 5.05
C GLU A 62 19.91 -33.51 3.75
N THR A 63 19.04 -34.17 2.98
CA THR A 63 18.44 -33.60 1.78
C THR A 63 17.65 -32.31 2.11
N CYS A 64 16.82 -32.37 3.13
CA CYS A 64 16.03 -31.21 3.56
C CYS A 64 16.90 -30.08 4.09
N GLN A 65 17.96 -30.37 4.85
CA GLN A 65 18.90 -29.37 5.34
C GLN A 65 19.63 -28.65 4.19
N LEU A 66 20.17 -29.42 3.22
CA LEU A 66 20.84 -28.84 2.05
C LEU A 66 19.92 -27.91 1.25
N LEU A 67 18.70 -28.36 0.94
CA LEU A 67 17.74 -27.61 0.16
C LEU A 67 17.19 -26.40 0.95
N SER A 68 16.93 -26.56 2.24
CA SER A 68 16.43 -25.47 3.09
C SER A 68 17.46 -24.36 3.28
N ALA A 69 18.76 -24.70 3.36
CA ALA A 69 19.82 -23.71 3.45
C ALA A 69 19.93 -22.83 2.18
N ALA A 70 19.65 -23.41 1.01
CA ALA A 70 19.66 -22.69 -0.27
C ALA A 70 18.38 -21.87 -0.52
N ALA A 71 17.23 -22.30 0.01
CA ALA A 71 15.92 -21.78 -0.30
C ALA A 71 15.76 -20.26 -0.18
N PRO A 72 16.23 -19.55 0.88
CA PRO A 72 16.06 -18.09 0.99
C PRO A 72 16.65 -17.34 -0.21
N ARG A 73 17.83 -17.79 -0.68
CA ARG A 73 18.49 -17.19 -1.85
C ARG A 73 17.75 -17.50 -3.15
N LEU A 74 17.25 -18.73 -3.30
CA LEU A 74 16.53 -19.18 -4.49
C LEU A 74 15.17 -18.47 -4.66
N LEU A 75 14.48 -18.20 -3.57
CA LEU A 75 13.16 -17.56 -3.62
C LEU A 75 13.21 -16.11 -4.11
N ASP A 76 14.36 -15.45 -4.05
CA ASP A 76 14.55 -14.07 -4.52
C ASP A 76 15.00 -14.00 -5.99
N GLN A 77 15.43 -15.13 -6.56
CA GLN A 77 15.89 -15.20 -7.95
C GLN A 77 14.72 -15.28 -8.93
N ARG A 78 14.98 -14.86 -10.17
CA ARG A 78 14.04 -15.02 -11.29
C ARG A 78 14.04 -16.43 -11.87
N TYR A 79 15.20 -17.02 -11.87
CA TYR A 79 15.49 -18.33 -12.43
C TYR A 79 16.58 -18.97 -11.58
N ILE A 80 16.47 -20.25 -11.32
CA ILE A 80 17.44 -21.04 -10.56
C ILE A 80 18.27 -21.82 -11.56
N ALA A 81 19.57 -21.54 -11.58
CA ALA A 81 20.55 -22.25 -12.39
C ALA A 81 21.20 -23.42 -11.60
N PRO A 82 21.85 -24.36 -12.26
CA PRO A 82 22.50 -25.47 -11.56
C PRO A 82 23.47 -25.07 -10.45
N GLU A 83 24.25 -24.00 -10.68
CA GLU A 83 25.19 -23.41 -9.73
C GLU A 83 24.57 -22.81 -8.47
N ASP A 84 23.28 -22.57 -8.49
CA ASP A 84 22.54 -22.04 -7.34
C ASP A 84 22.18 -23.14 -6.33
N LEU A 85 22.15 -24.39 -6.78
CA LEU A 85 21.88 -25.52 -5.91
C LEU A 85 23.17 -26.00 -5.19
N PRO A 86 23.02 -26.54 -3.96
CA PRO A 86 24.18 -27.05 -3.23
C PRO A 86 24.92 -28.13 -4.03
N PRO A 87 26.25 -28.03 -4.21
CA PRO A 87 27.04 -29.04 -4.95
C PRO A 87 26.83 -30.47 -4.40
N ALA A 88 26.77 -30.62 -3.08
CA ALA A 88 26.53 -31.93 -2.44
C ALA A 88 25.16 -32.53 -2.81
N PHE A 89 24.16 -31.71 -3.14
CA PHE A 89 22.89 -32.19 -3.65
C PHE A 89 23.02 -32.59 -5.14
N LEU A 90 23.68 -31.77 -5.94
CA LEU A 90 23.85 -32.03 -7.39
C LEU A 90 24.65 -33.29 -7.65
N ASP A 91 25.73 -33.54 -6.90
CA ASP A 91 26.61 -34.72 -7.03
C ASP A 91 25.86 -36.05 -6.83
N ARG A 92 24.82 -36.02 -6.00
CA ARG A 92 24.00 -37.22 -5.75
C ARG A 92 22.72 -37.28 -6.56
N CYS A 93 22.28 -36.15 -7.18
CA CYS A 93 21.07 -36.10 -7.96
C CYS A 93 21.25 -36.79 -9.33
N ARG A 94 20.38 -37.73 -9.66
CA ARG A 94 20.41 -38.44 -10.97
C ARG A 94 19.64 -37.71 -12.07
N ARG A 95 18.83 -36.73 -11.72
CA ARG A 95 17.96 -36.00 -12.66
C ARG A 95 17.97 -34.50 -12.34
N PRO A 96 19.14 -33.84 -12.30
CA PRO A 96 19.26 -32.46 -11.86
C PRO A 96 18.52 -31.50 -12.78
N GLU A 97 18.54 -31.72 -14.10
CA GLU A 97 17.86 -30.87 -15.07
C GLU A 97 16.31 -30.86 -14.87
N ALA A 98 15.73 -32.07 -14.75
CA ALA A 98 14.27 -32.19 -14.52
C ALA A 98 13.88 -31.63 -13.15
N PHE A 99 14.74 -31.77 -12.14
CA PHE A 99 14.54 -31.16 -10.83
C PHE A 99 14.54 -29.62 -10.92
N LEU A 100 15.53 -29.06 -11.61
CA LEU A 100 15.64 -27.61 -11.85
C LEU A 100 14.45 -27.06 -12.63
N GLU A 101 14.00 -27.73 -13.68
CA GLU A 101 12.82 -27.34 -14.45
C GLU A 101 11.58 -27.30 -13.56
N SER A 102 11.39 -28.32 -12.73
CA SER A 102 10.25 -28.38 -11.80
C SER A 102 10.27 -27.27 -10.76
N ILE A 103 11.42 -26.98 -10.14
CA ILE A 103 11.51 -25.89 -9.15
C ILE A 103 11.38 -24.51 -9.80
N ASN A 104 11.87 -24.30 -11.02
CA ASN A 104 11.69 -23.05 -11.76
C ASN A 104 10.20 -22.82 -12.10
N GLY A 105 9.46 -23.88 -12.44
CA GLY A 105 8.01 -23.81 -12.60
C GLY A 105 7.29 -23.39 -11.31
N ALA A 106 7.65 -24.02 -10.18
CA ALA A 106 7.11 -23.71 -8.88
C ALA A 106 7.46 -22.27 -8.43
N LEU A 107 8.69 -21.81 -8.71
CA LEU A 107 9.19 -20.48 -8.37
C LEU A 107 8.33 -19.37 -8.98
N SER A 108 7.92 -19.50 -10.23
CA SER A 108 7.06 -18.54 -10.91
C SER A 108 5.72 -18.35 -10.19
N GLY A 109 5.08 -19.44 -9.78
CA GLY A 109 3.84 -19.42 -9.00
C GLY A 109 4.02 -18.80 -7.60
N LEU A 110 5.13 -19.10 -6.94
CA LEU A 110 5.46 -18.55 -5.62
C LEU A 110 5.67 -17.03 -5.69
N ARG A 111 6.36 -16.55 -6.71
CA ARG A 111 6.56 -15.11 -6.93
C ARG A 111 5.25 -14.37 -7.14
N LEU A 112 4.36 -14.92 -7.97
CA LEU A 112 3.04 -14.33 -8.18
C LEU A 112 2.26 -14.25 -6.86
N ARG A 113 2.25 -15.33 -6.06
CA ARG A 113 1.61 -15.32 -4.74
C ARG A 113 2.19 -14.28 -3.80
N ARG A 114 3.53 -14.11 -3.76
CA ARG A 114 4.20 -13.09 -2.95
C ARG A 114 3.82 -11.68 -3.40
N GLN A 115 3.78 -11.42 -4.71
CA GLN A 115 3.35 -10.13 -5.25
C GLN A 115 1.89 -9.82 -4.91
N CYS A 116 0.99 -10.80 -5.08
CA CYS A 116 -0.41 -10.65 -4.70
C CYS A 116 -0.57 -10.35 -3.20
N ARG A 117 0.20 -11.05 -2.34
CA ARG A 117 0.18 -10.83 -0.89
C ARG A 117 0.69 -9.44 -0.52
N ALA A 118 1.78 -8.98 -1.13
CA ALA A 118 2.31 -7.63 -0.91
C ALA A 118 1.27 -6.56 -1.30
N ARG A 119 0.64 -6.69 -2.47
CA ARG A 119 -0.44 -5.77 -2.89
C ARG A 119 -1.66 -5.82 -1.97
N LEU A 120 -2.03 -7.01 -1.50
CA LEU A 120 -3.11 -7.14 -0.53
C LEU A 120 -2.78 -6.42 0.78
N GLN A 121 -1.54 -6.55 1.27
CA GLN A 121 -1.09 -5.85 2.47
C GLN A 121 -1.10 -4.33 2.28
N GLU A 122 -0.60 -3.84 1.14
CA GLU A 122 -0.65 -2.41 0.77
C GLU A 122 -2.09 -1.89 0.76
N GLY A 123 -3.01 -2.62 0.11
CA GLY A 123 -4.44 -2.27 0.07
C GLY A 123 -5.10 -2.25 1.45
N ARG A 124 -4.77 -3.23 2.31
CA ARG A 124 -5.25 -3.26 3.70
C ARG A 124 -4.76 -2.06 4.50
N MET A 125 -3.48 -1.69 4.36
CA MET A 125 -2.93 -0.52 5.04
C MET A 125 -3.55 0.79 4.54
N ALA A 126 -3.77 0.93 3.24
CA ALA A 126 -4.43 2.09 2.66
C ALA A 126 -5.86 2.24 3.21
N LEU A 127 -6.64 1.15 3.24
CA LEU A 127 -7.99 1.13 3.82
C LEU A 127 -7.98 1.42 5.33
N GLY A 128 -7.01 0.87 6.07
CA GLY A 128 -6.82 1.16 7.49
C GLY A 128 -6.56 2.64 7.75
N ASN A 129 -5.77 3.30 6.91
CA ASN A 129 -5.54 4.75 7.00
C ASN A 129 -6.83 5.56 6.75
N GLN A 130 -7.67 5.13 5.81
CA GLN A 130 -8.98 5.76 5.57
C GLN A 130 -9.89 5.61 6.80
N TYR A 131 -9.94 4.45 7.43
CA TYR A 131 -10.75 4.25 8.65
C TYR A 131 -10.23 5.07 9.82
N ARG A 132 -8.92 5.17 10.00
CA ARG A 132 -8.31 6.06 11.01
C ARG A 132 -8.73 7.50 10.80
N PHE A 133 -8.72 7.96 9.57
CA PHE A 133 -9.16 9.30 9.23
C PHE A 133 -10.64 9.50 9.58
N LEU A 134 -11.52 8.59 9.13
CA LEU A 134 -12.95 8.68 9.42
C LEU A 134 -13.24 8.65 10.94
N ALA A 135 -12.52 7.83 11.70
CA ALA A 135 -12.65 7.78 13.15
C ALA A 135 -12.34 9.13 13.79
N ARG A 136 -11.23 9.77 13.43
CA ARG A 136 -10.87 11.09 13.92
C ARG A 136 -11.90 12.15 13.54
N TYR A 137 -12.36 12.12 12.29
CA TYR A 137 -13.39 13.05 11.84
C TYR A 137 -14.68 12.93 12.66
N LEU A 138 -15.11 11.71 12.98
CA LEU A 138 -16.29 11.49 13.83
C LEU A 138 -16.05 11.94 15.27
N GLN A 139 -14.86 11.73 15.84
CA GLN A 139 -14.48 12.20 17.18
C GLN A 139 -14.48 13.73 17.24
N ASP A 140 -13.82 14.41 16.28
CA ASP A 140 -13.77 15.87 16.21
C ASP A 140 -15.19 16.45 16.06
N THR A 141 -16.05 15.81 15.26
CA THR A 141 -17.45 16.20 15.11
C THR A 141 -18.23 16.02 16.41
N ALA A 142 -18.04 14.89 17.11
CA ALA A 142 -18.68 14.64 18.39
C ALA A 142 -18.28 15.70 19.44
N GLN A 143 -17.00 16.03 19.50
CA GLN A 143 -16.47 17.05 20.39
C GLN A 143 -17.07 18.43 20.06
N SER A 144 -17.15 18.81 18.79
CA SER A 144 -17.73 20.10 18.37
C SER A 144 -19.21 20.24 18.73
N LEU A 145 -19.96 19.15 18.86
CA LEU A 145 -21.35 19.15 19.30
C LEU A 145 -21.55 19.40 20.81
N THR A 146 -20.49 19.22 21.58
CA THR A 146 -20.50 19.35 23.06
C THR A 146 -19.80 20.62 23.55
N GLU A 147 -18.90 21.17 22.75
CA GLU A 147 -18.16 22.38 23.09
C GLU A 147 -18.93 23.65 22.68
N PRO A 148 -18.82 24.74 23.47
CA PRO A 148 -19.40 26.02 23.09
C PRO A 148 -18.68 26.60 21.85
N GLU A 149 -19.43 27.21 20.93
CA GLU A 149 -18.86 27.83 19.72
C GLU A 149 -17.75 28.84 20.08
N PRO A 150 -16.54 28.68 19.54
CA PRO A 150 -15.48 29.64 19.77
C PRO A 150 -15.81 30.97 19.11
N ARG A 151 -15.41 32.12 19.73
CA ARG A 151 -15.64 33.45 19.18
C ARG A 151 -14.44 33.86 18.31
N ALA A 152 -14.73 34.32 17.09
CA ALA A 152 -13.72 34.89 16.20
C ALA A 152 -13.07 36.15 16.82
N ARG A 153 -11.74 36.17 16.89
CA ARG A 153 -10.94 37.32 17.35
C ARG A 153 -10.37 38.16 16.21
N TYR A 154 -10.36 37.61 15.00
CA TYR A 154 -9.74 38.25 13.84
C TYR A 154 -10.69 38.26 12.66
N ARG A 155 -10.59 39.32 11.85
CA ARG A 155 -11.20 39.44 10.54
C ARG A 155 -10.11 39.20 9.49
N VAL A 156 -10.36 38.36 8.54
CA VAL A 156 -9.43 38.07 7.41
C VAL A 156 -9.92 38.87 6.20
N GLU A 157 -9.03 39.65 5.61
CA GLU A 157 -9.24 40.30 4.31
C GLU A 157 -8.17 39.75 3.35
N LEU A 158 -8.57 39.25 2.21
CA LEU A 158 -7.68 38.59 1.26
C LEU A 158 -7.90 39.21 -0.13
N GLY A 159 -6.77 39.51 -0.81
CA GLY A 159 -6.73 39.85 -2.23
C GLY A 159 -6.05 38.75 -3.03
N ILE A 160 -6.65 38.34 -4.14
CA ILE A 160 -6.06 37.35 -5.06
C ILE A 160 -5.92 38.01 -6.44
N ALA A 161 -4.72 37.88 -7.04
CA ALA A 161 -4.46 38.26 -8.42
C ALA A 161 -3.84 37.06 -9.15
N SER A 162 -4.24 36.82 -10.39
CA SER A 162 -3.68 35.80 -11.25
C SER A 162 -3.32 36.39 -12.60
N ALA A 163 -2.15 35.99 -13.15
CA ALA A 163 -1.71 36.42 -14.48
C ALA A 163 -1.19 35.21 -15.25
N GLY A 164 -1.63 35.09 -16.49
CA GLY A 164 -1.10 34.07 -17.41
C GLY A 164 0.29 34.45 -17.92
N ARG A 165 1.16 33.46 -18.14
CA ARG A 165 2.50 33.65 -18.69
C ARG A 165 2.43 33.88 -20.22
N PHE A 166 3.08 34.92 -20.71
CA PHE A 166 3.22 35.20 -22.13
C PHE A 166 1.91 35.25 -22.97
N GLY A 167 0.85 35.85 -22.44
CA GLY A 167 -0.39 36.02 -23.18
C GLY A 167 -1.24 34.75 -23.32
N LEU A 168 -0.90 33.66 -22.63
CA LEU A 168 -1.76 32.48 -22.52
C LEU A 168 -2.98 32.82 -21.66
N LEU A 169 -4.17 32.51 -22.18
CA LEU A 169 -5.46 32.81 -21.52
C LEU A 169 -5.72 31.95 -20.28
N ALA A 170 -4.95 30.88 -20.08
CA ALA A 170 -5.12 29.98 -18.93
C ALA A 170 -3.78 29.77 -18.20
N SER A 171 -3.74 30.14 -16.90
CA SER A 171 -2.68 29.71 -15.98
C SER A 171 -2.99 28.30 -15.48
N GLY A 172 -1.95 27.47 -15.32
CA GLY A 172 -2.03 26.19 -14.59
C GLY A 172 -2.30 26.40 -13.09
N ASP A 173 -1.96 27.60 -12.58
CA ASP A 173 -2.11 27.91 -11.15
C ASP A 173 -3.55 28.26 -10.82
N ARG A 174 -4.01 27.75 -9.71
CA ARG A 174 -5.34 28.01 -9.14
C ARG A 174 -5.24 28.31 -7.66
N GLY A 175 -6.11 29.22 -7.17
CA GLY A 175 -6.23 29.55 -5.76
C GLY A 175 -7.66 29.45 -5.28
N ALA A 176 -7.85 29.13 -4.03
CA ALA A 176 -9.12 29.20 -3.32
C ALA A 176 -8.93 29.69 -1.89
N HIS A 177 -9.94 30.32 -1.33
CA HIS A 177 -9.96 30.72 0.06
C HIS A 177 -11.37 30.60 0.63
N PHE A 178 -11.46 30.16 1.88
CA PHE A 178 -12.77 29.97 2.53
C PHE A 178 -12.60 29.82 4.05
N PRO A 179 -13.63 30.16 4.82
CA PRO A 179 -13.71 29.84 6.24
C PRO A 179 -13.94 28.33 6.42
N GLY A 180 -13.31 27.75 7.43
CA GLY A 180 -13.48 26.35 7.80
C GLY A 180 -13.87 26.17 9.26
N PRO A 181 -14.10 24.93 9.71
CA PRO A 181 -14.48 24.61 11.07
C PRO A 181 -13.46 25.11 12.11
N GLY A 182 -13.87 25.38 13.31
CA GLY A 182 -12.99 25.75 14.43
C GLY A 182 -12.29 27.11 14.25
N LEU A 183 -12.97 28.08 13.62
CA LEU A 183 -12.42 29.43 13.35
C LEU A 183 -11.18 29.46 12.49
N ARG A 184 -10.96 28.42 11.68
CA ARG A 184 -9.87 28.38 10.71
C ARG A 184 -10.27 29.13 9.44
N TYR A 185 -9.30 29.75 8.82
CA TYR A 185 -9.45 30.32 7.48
C TYR A 185 -8.38 29.72 6.59
N TYR A 186 -8.80 29.10 5.51
CA TYR A 186 -7.91 28.42 4.57
C TYR A 186 -7.63 29.29 3.36
N VAL A 187 -6.38 29.31 2.96
CA VAL A 187 -5.91 29.86 1.70
C VAL A 187 -5.14 28.75 1.00
N LEU A 188 -5.60 28.36 -0.18
CA LEU A 188 -5.03 27.29 -0.99
C LEU A 188 -4.44 27.88 -2.25
N LEU A 189 -3.28 27.39 -2.63
CA LEU A 189 -2.64 27.65 -3.91
C LEU A 189 -2.19 26.30 -4.51
N CYS A 190 -2.63 26.00 -5.71
CA CYS A 190 -2.24 24.82 -6.48
C CYS A 190 -1.53 25.25 -7.74
N ASP A 191 -0.30 24.75 -7.93
CA ASP A 191 0.48 24.89 -9.14
C ASP A 191 0.29 23.61 -9.98
N GLY A 192 -0.29 23.73 -11.18
CA GLY A 192 -0.53 22.62 -12.09
C GLY A 192 0.73 22.31 -12.89
N MET A 193 1.09 21.03 -12.99
CA MET A 193 2.24 20.61 -13.78
C MET A 193 2.04 20.89 -15.27
N GLY A 194 2.95 21.67 -15.86
CA GLY A 194 2.91 22.02 -17.27
C GLY A 194 2.17 23.32 -17.57
N THR A 195 1.65 23.45 -18.79
CA THR A 195 0.98 24.67 -19.27
C THR A 195 -0.32 24.32 -20.00
N GLY A 196 -1.27 25.27 -20.00
CA GLY A 196 -2.49 25.16 -20.77
C GLY A 196 -3.66 24.49 -20.03
N PRO A 197 -4.70 24.04 -20.77
CA PRO A 197 -5.95 23.57 -20.18
C PRO A 197 -5.81 22.33 -19.28
N GLY A 198 -4.88 21.42 -19.59
CA GLY A 198 -4.65 20.21 -18.80
C GLY A 198 -4.16 20.53 -17.39
N ALA A 199 -3.12 21.36 -17.27
CA ALA A 199 -2.58 21.82 -15.99
C ALA A 199 -3.63 22.58 -15.17
N ALA A 200 -4.44 23.41 -15.83
CA ALA A 200 -5.54 24.11 -15.19
C ALA A 200 -6.62 23.17 -14.63
N GLN A 201 -6.95 22.09 -15.34
CA GLN A 201 -7.92 21.09 -14.90
C GLN A 201 -7.41 20.24 -13.70
N GLU A 202 -6.12 19.91 -13.71
CA GLU A 202 -5.49 19.21 -12.57
C GLU A 202 -5.56 20.07 -11.29
N SER A 203 -5.12 21.33 -11.38
CA SER A 203 -5.16 22.29 -10.26
C SER A 203 -6.58 22.51 -9.76
N GLU A 204 -7.56 22.61 -10.65
CA GLU A 204 -8.96 22.76 -10.28
C GLU A 204 -9.50 21.52 -9.58
N SER A 205 -9.17 20.34 -10.05
CA SER A 205 -9.53 19.05 -9.40
C SER A 205 -8.91 18.93 -8.01
N ALA A 206 -7.63 19.27 -7.86
CA ALA A 206 -6.93 19.27 -6.59
C ALA A 206 -7.57 20.26 -5.60
N LEU A 207 -7.85 21.48 -6.04
CA LEU A 207 -8.53 22.49 -5.21
C LEU A 207 -9.93 22.05 -4.78
N ARG A 208 -10.69 21.44 -5.68
CA ARG A 208 -12.04 20.95 -5.37
C ARG A 208 -12.00 19.87 -4.28
N ILE A 209 -11.06 18.91 -4.40
CA ILE A 209 -10.85 17.86 -3.40
C ILE A 209 -10.43 18.48 -2.06
N LEU A 210 -9.37 19.29 -2.06
CA LEU A 210 -8.86 19.93 -0.84
C LEU A 210 -9.91 20.80 -0.15
N THR A 211 -10.63 21.62 -0.91
CA THR A 211 -11.71 22.46 -0.37
C THR A 211 -12.78 21.62 0.32
N GLY A 212 -13.25 20.56 -0.33
CA GLY A 212 -14.26 19.67 0.24
C GLY A 212 -13.79 19.00 1.53
N LEU A 213 -12.57 18.47 1.54
CA LEU A 213 -11.98 17.79 2.71
C LEU A 213 -11.78 18.75 3.89
N LEU A 214 -11.23 19.95 3.64
CA LEU A 214 -10.97 20.95 4.67
C LEU A 214 -12.26 21.57 5.21
N GLN A 215 -13.26 21.81 4.37
CA GLN A 215 -14.60 22.27 4.80
C GLN A 215 -15.32 21.20 5.64
N ALA A 216 -15.09 19.92 5.34
CA ALA A 216 -15.56 18.80 6.14
C ALA A 216 -14.83 18.66 7.49
N GLY A 217 -13.80 19.47 7.76
CA GLY A 217 -13.06 19.46 9.03
C GLY A 217 -11.84 18.55 9.04
N MET A 218 -11.42 17.97 7.88
CA MET A 218 -10.21 17.17 7.79
C MET A 218 -8.98 17.97 8.19
N PRO A 219 -8.03 17.40 9.00
CA PRO A 219 -6.75 18.03 9.25
C PRO A 219 -5.99 18.30 7.94
N ALA A 220 -5.36 19.46 7.83
CA ALA A 220 -4.73 19.89 6.59
C ALA A 220 -3.67 18.92 6.06
N SER A 221 -2.88 18.29 6.94
CA SER A 221 -1.89 17.29 6.56
C SER A 221 -2.51 16.04 5.92
N GLU A 222 -3.66 15.60 6.42
CA GLU A 222 -4.37 14.43 5.93
C GLU A 222 -5.11 14.75 4.63
N ALA A 223 -5.69 15.94 4.53
CA ALA A 223 -6.32 16.42 3.30
C ALA A 223 -5.31 16.53 2.15
N LEU A 224 -4.12 17.06 2.42
CA LEU A 224 -3.02 17.12 1.45
C LEU A 224 -2.55 15.73 1.04
N GLY A 225 -2.31 14.82 1.98
CA GLY A 225 -1.93 13.45 1.69
C GLY A 225 -2.96 12.72 0.83
N THR A 226 -4.24 12.89 1.13
CA THR A 226 -5.34 12.31 0.34
C THR A 226 -5.37 12.91 -1.07
N CYS A 227 -5.26 14.23 -1.19
CA CYS A 227 -5.26 14.91 -2.50
C CYS A 227 -4.11 14.41 -3.39
N LEU A 228 -2.89 14.30 -2.84
CA LEU A 228 -1.72 13.83 -3.59
C LEU A 228 -1.86 12.39 -4.10
N LEU A 229 -2.55 11.51 -3.37
CA LEU A 229 -2.81 10.14 -3.83
C LEU A 229 -3.67 10.08 -5.10
N TYR A 230 -4.56 11.06 -5.29
CA TYR A 230 -5.48 11.10 -6.43
C TYR A 230 -5.01 12.00 -7.58
N THR A 231 -4.10 12.94 -7.32
CA THR A 231 -3.66 13.93 -8.31
C THR A 231 -2.22 13.73 -8.78
N SER A 232 -1.39 13.01 -8.02
CA SER A 232 -0.04 12.66 -8.48
C SER A 232 -0.09 11.47 -9.44
N PRO A 233 0.55 11.55 -10.62
CA PRO A 233 0.74 10.39 -11.48
C PRO A 233 1.50 9.31 -10.68
N SER A 234 1.02 8.06 -10.77
CA SER A 234 1.72 6.94 -10.17
C SER A 234 3.15 6.90 -10.70
N PRO A 235 4.17 6.65 -9.86
CA PRO A 235 5.55 6.46 -10.33
C PRO A 235 5.70 5.33 -11.38
N ARG A 236 4.61 4.63 -11.70
CA ARG A 236 4.56 3.53 -12.67
C ARG A 236 4.04 3.96 -14.05
N ASP A 237 3.58 5.20 -14.19
CA ASP A 237 3.04 5.76 -15.44
C ASP A 237 4.07 6.68 -16.14
N ALA A 238 5.30 6.76 -15.61
CA ALA A 238 6.44 7.48 -16.18
C ALA A 238 7.47 6.51 -16.76
#